data_e03e652c98f290ed76e36dad6b4eb598
#
_entry.id   e03e652c98f290ed76e36dad6b4eb598
#
_cell.length_a   1.000
_cell.length_b   1.000
_cell.length_c   1.000
_cell.angle_alpha   90.00
_cell.angle_beta   90.00
_cell.angle_gamma   90.00
#
_symmetry.space_group_name_H-M   'P 1'
#
loop_
_entity.id
_entity.type
_entity.pdbx_description
1 polymer ?
#
loop_
_entity_poly.entity_id
_entity_poly.type
_entity_poly.pdbx_seq_one_letter_code
_entity_poly.pdbx_strand_id
1 'polypeptide(L)'
;ISAELRAHGLPQLHRWSRGVDLACFTPDAPPPPEFADLPRPIQLYVGRVAVEKNIGAFLANGYPGSKVVVGDGPALETLRADHPEVHFLGRRTGPGLAGCYAGADVFVFPSRTDTFGLVMIEALACGTPVAAFPVPGPRDIVTEQVGALSENLDRAIAAALFCDRKSCADYGAGFSWSAATGQFLAGLAALEPEALPSA
;
A
#
# COMPACT_ATOMS: atom_id res chain seq x y z
N ILE A 1 15.21 1.49 9.19
CA ILE A 1 16.29 1.02 8.28
C ILE A 1 17.43 2.06 8.19
N SER A 2 17.17 3.33 7.77
CA SER A 2 18.27 4.32 7.62
C SER A 2 19.03 4.61 8.92
N ALA A 3 18.35 4.65 10.07
CA ALA A 3 18.99 4.82 11.36
C ALA A 3 19.89 3.63 11.74
N GLU A 4 19.42 2.43 11.48
CA GLU A 4 20.16 1.18 11.71
C GLU A 4 21.42 1.11 10.83
N LEU A 5 21.30 1.43 9.54
CA LEU A 5 22.42 1.44 8.62
C LEU A 5 23.49 2.46 9.06
N ARG A 6 23.08 3.67 9.52
CA ARG A 6 24.01 4.66 10.07
C ARG A 6 24.71 4.13 11.33
N ALA A 7 23.98 3.46 12.21
CA ALA A 7 24.54 2.83 13.42
C ALA A 7 25.58 1.75 13.09
N HIS A 8 25.47 1.11 11.91
CA HIS A 8 26.43 0.13 11.39
C HIS A 8 27.54 0.74 10.53
N GLY A 9 27.76 2.06 10.60
CA GLY A 9 28.88 2.72 9.95
C GLY A 9 28.66 3.08 8.47
N LEU A 10 27.41 3.13 8.01
CA LEU A 10 27.04 3.56 6.66
C LEU A 10 26.46 4.99 6.71
N PRO A 11 27.30 6.06 6.72
CA PRO A 11 26.82 7.43 6.90
C PRO A 11 26.19 8.02 5.64
N GLN A 12 26.64 7.60 4.45
CA GLN A 12 26.19 8.13 3.17
C GLN A 12 24.97 7.32 2.67
N LEU A 13 23.80 7.73 3.11
CA LEU A 13 22.53 7.09 2.72
C LEU A 13 21.69 8.09 1.94
N HIS A 14 21.32 7.71 0.73
CA HIS A 14 20.36 8.43 -0.08
C HIS A 14 19.01 7.71 -0.05
N ARG A 15 17.94 8.42 0.29
CA ARG A 15 16.57 7.84 0.26
C ARG A 15 16.04 7.90 -1.16
N TRP A 16 15.53 6.78 -1.60
CA TRP A 16 14.90 6.61 -2.90
C TRP A 16 13.58 5.86 -2.72
N SER A 17 12.49 6.44 -3.22
CA SER A 17 11.16 5.83 -3.21
C SER A 17 10.94 4.93 -4.44
N ARG A 18 9.74 4.36 -4.49
CA ARG A 18 9.21 3.69 -5.68
C ARG A 18 8.24 4.63 -6.38
N GLY A 19 7.98 4.35 -7.68
CA GLY A 19 6.99 5.06 -8.47
C GLY A 19 5.71 4.27 -8.64
N VAL A 20 4.62 5.00 -8.85
CA VAL A 20 3.32 4.47 -9.27
C VAL A 20 2.93 5.10 -10.61
N ASP A 21 2.23 4.36 -11.44
CA ASP A 21 1.67 4.86 -12.71
C ASP A 21 0.41 5.69 -12.44
N LEU A 22 0.59 7.01 -12.36
CA LEU A 22 -0.48 7.96 -12.07
C LEU A 22 -1.49 8.12 -13.23
N ALA A 23 -1.18 7.64 -14.44
CA ALA A 23 -2.15 7.60 -15.52
C ALA A 23 -3.16 6.45 -15.34
N CYS A 24 -2.75 5.39 -14.65
CA CYS A 24 -3.59 4.24 -14.35
C CYS A 24 -4.24 4.36 -12.97
N PHE A 25 -3.44 4.65 -11.92
CA PHE A 25 -3.91 4.75 -10.54
C PHE A 25 -4.33 6.18 -10.23
N THR A 26 -5.63 6.43 -10.34
CA THR A 26 -6.26 7.74 -10.17
C THR A 26 -7.57 7.61 -9.39
N PRO A 27 -8.01 8.66 -8.66
CA PRO A 27 -9.30 8.65 -7.97
C PRO A 27 -10.50 8.47 -8.91
N ASP A 28 -10.34 8.80 -10.18
CA ASP A 28 -11.38 8.72 -11.21
C ASP A 28 -11.49 7.32 -11.85
N ALA A 29 -10.67 6.35 -11.42
CA ALA A 29 -10.74 4.99 -11.92
C ALA A 29 -12.12 4.37 -11.59
N PRO A 30 -12.84 3.81 -12.60
CA PRO A 30 -14.19 3.31 -12.38
C PRO A 30 -14.20 2.11 -11.41
N PRO A 31 -15.00 2.15 -10.34
CA PRO A 31 -15.14 1.05 -9.42
C PRO A 31 -15.66 -0.21 -10.13
N PRO A 32 -15.25 -1.41 -9.70
CA PRO A 32 -15.77 -2.64 -10.28
C PRO A 32 -17.25 -2.81 -9.92
N PRO A 33 -18.06 -3.38 -10.83
CA PRO A 33 -19.52 -3.55 -10.61
C PRO A 33 -19.82 -4.39 -9.36
N GLU A 34 -18.93 -5.26 -8.96
CA GLU A 34 -19.04 -6.08 -7.74
C GLU A 34 -19.14 -5.23 -6.46
N PHE A 35 -18.75 -3.94 -6.50
CA PHE A 35 -18.82 -3.04 -5.33
C PHE A 35 -20.18 -2.33 -5.18
N ALA A 36 -21.04 -2.37 -6.19
CA ALA A 36 -22.26 -1.56 -6.25
C ALA A 36 -23.21 -1.81 -5.06
N ASP A 37 -23.37 -3.09 -4.69
CA ASP A 37 -24.31 -3.51 -3.66
C ASP A 37 -23.64 -3.88 -2.32
N LEU A 38 -22.34 -3.64 -2.19
CA LEU A 38 -21.61 -3.98 -0.96
C LEU A 38 -21.91 -2.99 0.17
N PRO A 39 -22.25 -3.49 1.37
CA PRO A 39 -22.33 -2.65 2.58
C PRO A 39 -21.03 -1.88 2.83
N ARG A 40 -21.15 -0.58 3.08
CA ARG A 40 -20.02 0.27 3.39
C ARG A 40 -19.73 0.33 4.91
N PRO A 41 -18.48 0.58 5.31
CA PRO A 41 -17.32 0.83 4.43
C PRO A 41 -16.79 -0.44 3.76
N ILE A 42 -16.28 -0.29 2.53
CA ILE A 42 -15.57 -1.35 1.83
C ILE A 42 -14.10 -1.32 2.25
N GLN A 43 -13.69 -2.36 2.96
CA GLN A 43 -12.32 -2.62 3.38
C GLN A 43 -11.62 -3.45 2.31
N LEU A 44 -10.55 -2.93 1.71
CA LEU A 44 -9.84 -3.58 0.63
C LEU A 44 -8.48 -4.12 1.10
N TYR A 45 -8.21 -5.38 0.80
CA TYR A 45 -6.87 -5.97 0.82
C TYR A 45 -6.40 -6.21 -0.62
N VAL A 46 -5.16 -5.85 -0.92
CA VAL A 46 -4.50 -6.17 -2.20
C VAL A 46 -3.14 -6.78 -1.92
N GLY A 47 -2.89 -7.95 -2.49
CA GLY A 47 -1.59 -8.61 -2.37
C GLY A 47 -1.65 -10.12 -2.57
N ARG A 48 -0.50 -10.76 -2.37
CA ARG A 48 -0.42 -12.21 -2.37
C ARG A 48 -1.24 -12.79 -1.22
N VAL A 49 -2.12 -13.74 -1.52
CA VAL A 49 -2.96 -14.42 -0.52
C VAL A 49 -2.15 -15.55 0.10
N ALA A 50 -1.38 -15.21 1.14
CA ALA A 50 -0.45 -16.11 1.79
C ALA A 50 -0.23 -15.72 3.27
N VAL A 51 0.19 -16.68 4.08
CA VAL A 51 0.34 -16.53 5.54
C VAL A 51 1.32 -15.41 5.91
N GLU A 52 2.43 -15.30 5.19
CA GLU A 52 3.46 -14.27 5.43
C GLU A 52 2.95 -12.83 5.23
N LYS A 53 1.85 -12.65 4.51
CA LYS A 53 1.17 -11.33 4.34
C LYS A 53 0.20 -11.02 5.46
N ASN A 54 0.09 -11.92 6.45
CA ASN A 54 -0.77 -11.75 7.62
C ASN A 54 -2.24 -11.42 7.29
N ILE A 55 -2.73 -11.96 6.14
CA ILE A 55 -4.10 -11.74 5.68
C ILE A 55 -5.14 -12.18 6.72
N GLY A 56 -4.82 -13.15 7.56
CA GLY A 56 -5.66 -13.58 8.67
C GLY A 56 -6.02 -12.44 9.63
N ALA A 57 -5.11 -11.48 9.88
CA ALA A 57 -5.43 -10.32 10.70
C ALA A 57 -6.42 -9.37 10.01
N PHE A 58 -6.39 -9.26 8.68
CA PHE A 58 -7.41 -8.54 7.93
C PHE A 58 -8.77 -9.23 8.03
N LEU A 59 -8.81 -10.54 7.86
CA LEU A 59 -10.06 -11.31 7.90
C LEU A 59 -10.68 -11.31 9.31
N ALA A 60 -9.84 -11.38 10.35
CA ALA A 60 -10.26 -11.46 11.74
C ALA A 60 -10.66 -10.09 12.35
N ASN A 61 -10.40 -8.94 11.66
CA ASN A 61 -10.81 -7.66 12.22
C ASN A 61 -12.34 -7.59 12.38
N GLY A 62 -12.81 -6.94 13.44
CA GLY A 62 -14.22 -6.81 13.80
C GLY A 62 -14.89 -5.54 13.24
N TYR A 63 -14.19 -4.72 12.45
CA TYR A 63 -14.77 -3.48 11.94
C TYR A 63 -15.92 -3.77 10.95
N PRO A 64 -17.06 -3.08 11.06
CA PRO A 64 -18.22 -3.35 10.19
C PRO A 64 -17.96 -3.01 8.73
N GLY A 65 -18.83 -3.47 7.83
CA GLY A 65 -18.76 -3.26 6.39
C GLY A 65 -18.32 -4.51 5.64
N SER A 66 -17.96 -4.32 4.37
CA SER A 66 -17.59 -5.42 3.47
C SER A 66 -16.09 -5.60 3.41
N LYS A 67 -15.62 -6.84 3.44
CA LYS A 67 -14.22 -7.19 3.21
C LYS A 67 -14.03 -7.68 1.79
N VAL A 68 -13.09 -7.06 1.07
CA VAL A 68 -12.75 -7.42 -0.30
C VAL A 68 -11.27 -7.78 -0.37
N VAL A 69 -10.97 -8.92 -0.98
CA VAL A 69 -9.61 -9.43 -1.22
C VAL A 69 -9.33 -9.46 -2.70
N VAL A 70 -8.30 -8.73 -3.13
CA VAL A 70 -7.78 -8.74 -4.50
C VAL A 70 -6.38 -9.34 -4.48
N GLY A 71 -6.20 -10.43 -5.20
CA GLY A 71 -4.93 -11.13 -5.29
C GLY A 71 -5.10 -12.63 -5.48
N ASP A 72 -3.97 -13.30 -5.47
CA ASP A 72 -3.88 -14.74 -5.63
C ASP A 72 -2.77 -15.29 -4.74
N GLY A 73 -2.81 -16.58 -4.44
CA GLY A 73 -1.78 -17.23 -3.64
C GLY A 73 -2.22 -18.55 -3.03
N PRO A 74 -1.28 -19.24 -2.38
CA PRO A 74 -1.50 -20.62 -1.91
C PRO A 74 -2.61 -20.76 -0.87
N ALA A 75 -2.96 -19.70 -0.14
CA ALA A 75 -4.01 -19.74 0.87
C ALA A 75 -5.42 -19.37 0.34
N LEU A 76 -5.55 -18.98 -0.94
CA LEU A 76 -6.79 -18.42 -1.48
C LEU A 76 -7.97 -19.37 -1.33
N GLU A 77 -7.86 -20.61 -1.79
CA GLU A 77 -8.99 -21.56 -1.79
C GLU A 77 -9.44 -21.94 -0.36
N THR A 78 -8.47 -22.11 0.54
CA THR A 78 -8.77 -22.38 1.95
C THR A 78 -9.51 -21.20 2.58
N LEU A 79 -8.96 -19.97 2.42
CA LEU A 79 -9.57 -18.79 3.02
C LEU A 79 -10.94 -18.45 2.42
N ARG A 80 -11.14 -18.73 1.12
CA ARG A 80 -12.46 -18.57 0.49
C ARG A 80 -13.50 -19.53 1.07
N ALA A 81 -13.11 -20.77 1.38
CA ALA A 81 -14.00 -21.73 2.00
C ALA A 81 -14.31 -21.39 3.46
N ASP A 82 -13.30 -20.88 4.21
CA ASP A 82 -13.44 -20.55 5.63
C ASP A 82 -14.18 -19.22 5.87
N HIS A 83 -14.17 -18.31 4.87
CA HIS A 83 -14.75 -16.96 4.96
C HIS A 83 -15.73 -16.67 3.81
N PRO A 84 -16.88 -17.33 3.74
CA PRO A 84 -17.87 -17.15 2.66
C PRO A 84 -18.47 -15.72 2.60
N GLU A 85 -18.37 -14.95 3.68
CA GLU A 85 -18.81 -13.56 3.78
C GLU A 85 -17.84 -12.57 3.12
N VAL A 86 -16.61 -13.01 2.77
CA VAL A 86 -15.57 -12.18 2.19
C VAL A 86 -15.57 -12.27 0.67
N HIS A 87 -15.44 -11.14 0.00
CA HIS A 87 -15.45 -11.05 -1.46
C HIS A 87 -14.04 -11.23 -2.03
N PHE A 88 -13.72 -12.43 -2.51
CA PHE A 88 -12.44 -12.74 -3.16
C PHE A 88 -12.56 -12.54 -4.68
N LEU A 89 -11.97 -11.47 -5.20
CA LEU A 89 -12.05 -11.09 -6.62
C LEU A 89 -10.95 -11.68 -7.50
N GLY A 90 -10.02 -12.44 -6.89
CA GLY A 90 -8.86 -12.95 -7.60
C GLY A 90 -7.88 -11.86 -7.98
N ARG A 91 -6.91 -12.21 -8.86
CA ARG A 91 -5.88 -11.27 -9.31
C ARG A 91 -6.46 -10.20 -10.23
N ARG A 92 -6.18 -8.93 -9.94
CA ARG A 92 -6.47 -7.77 -10.80
C ARG A 92 -5.20 -7.00 -11.09
N THR A 93 -5.13 -6.31 -12.22
CA THR A 93 -3.98 -5.47 -12.63
C THR A 93 -4.49 -4.27 -13.41
N GLY A 94 -3.62 -3.25 -13.56
CA GLY A 94 -3.93 -2.06 -14.35
C GLY A 94 -5.23 -1.37 -13.94
N PRO A 95 -6.07 -0.93 -14.90
CA PRO A 95 -7.30 -0.19 -14.60
C PRO A 95 -8.30 -0.95 -13.70
N GLY A 96 -8.37 -2.29 -13.83
CA GLY A 96 -9.22 -3.10 -12.97
C GLY A 96 -8.78 -3.11 -11.51
N LEU A 97 -7.47 -3.06 -11.23
CA LEU A 97 -6.94 -2.91 -9.89
C LEU A 97 -7.12 -1.47 -9.37
N ALA A 98 -6.85 -0.48 -10.21
CA ALA A 98 -7.06 0.93 -9.88
C ALA A 98 -8.51 1.20 -9.46
N GLY A 99 -9.48 0.64 -10.18
CA GLY A 99 -10.90 0.71 -9.83
C GLY A 99 -11.22 0.08 -8.48
N CYS A 100 -10.56 -1.02 -8.11
CA CYS A 100 -10.73 -1.61 -6.78
C CYS A 100 -10.26 -0.64 -5.68
N TYR A 101 -9.11 0.02 -5.84
CA TYR A 101 -8.67 1.03 -4.90
C TYR A 101 -9.62 2.23 -4.85
N ALA A 102 -9.92 2.85 -6.00
CA ALA A 102 -10.77 4.04 -6.07
C ALA A 102 -12.18 3.82 -5.49
N GLY A 103 -12.72 2.61 -5.64
CA GLY A 103 -14.04 2.23 -5.14
C GLY A 103 -14.09 1.85 -3.66
N ALA A 104 -12.94 1.54 -3.03
CA ALA A 104 -12.86 1.18 -1.63
C ALA A 104 -12.90 2.42 -0.71
N ASP A 105 -13.33 2.24 0.54
CA ASP A 105 -13.34 3.30 1.54
C ASP A 105 -12.04 3.35 2.33
N VAL A 106 -11.40 2.20 2.52
CA VAL A 106 -10.11 2.06 3.21
C VAL A 106 -9.31 0.90 2.64
N PHE A 107 -8.04 1.12 2.41
CA PHE A 107 -7.07 0.06 2.09
C PHE A 107 -6.44 -0.44 3.39
N VAL A 108 -6.57 -1.74 3.67
CA VAL A 108 -6.02 -2.36 4.88
C VAL A 108 -4.76 -3.13 4.52
N PHE A 109 -3.64 -2.74 5.12
CA PHE A 109 -2.34 -3.37 4.93
C PHE A 109 -1.91 -4.11 6.20
N PRO A 110 -2.23 -5.42 6.33
CA PRO A 110 -2.00 -6.18 7.54
C PRO A 110 -0.59 -6.76 7.66
N SER A 111 0.26 -6.62 6.62
CA SER A 111 1.62 -7.17 6.62
C SER A 111 2.49 -6.52 7.70
N ARG A 112 3.33 -7.34 8.34
CA ARG A 112 4.31 -6.90 9.36
C ARG A 112 5.75 -6.96 8.87
N THR A 113 6.00 -7.53 7.69
CA THR A 113 7.33 -7.86 7.18
C THR A 113 7.71 -7.16 5.89
N ASP A 114 6.79 -6.44 5.27
CA ASP A 114 7.06 -5.71 4.03
C ASP A 114 7.95 -4.49 4.27
N THR A 115 8.94 -4.29 3.41
CA THR A 115 9.92 -3.21 3.53
C THR A 115 9.45 -1.88 2.95
N PHE A 116 8.57 -1.88 1.94
CA PHE A 116 8.02 -0.66 1.33
C PHE A 116 6.50 -0.72 1.17
N GLY A 117 5.96 -1.72 0.43
CA GLY A 117 4.53 -1.87 0.17
C GLY A 117 4.00 -0.94 -0.93
N LEU A 118 4.35 -1.22 -2.20
CA LEU A 118 3.86 -0.50 -3.39
C LEU A 118 2.34 -0.31 -3.38
N VAL A 119 1.61 -1.30 -2.93
CA VAL A 119 0.14 -1.30 -2.84
C VAL A 119 -0.42 -0.15 -1.98
N MET A 120 0.36 0.37 -1.02
CA MET A 120 -0.06 1.54 -0.23
C MET A 120 -0.02 2.83 -1.06
N ILE A 121 1.04 3.04 -1.86
CA ILE A 121 1.11 4.24 -2.72
C ILE A 121 0.15 4.16 -3.90
N GLU A 122 -0.18 2.96 -4.38
CA GLU A 122 -1.25 2.74 -5.37
C GLU A 122 -2.62 3.12 -4.78
N ALA A 123 -2.92 2.68 -3.56
CA ALA A 123 -4.15 3.05 -2.85
C ALA A 123 -4.26 4.56 -2.65
N LEU A 124 -3.18 5.21 -2.17
CA LEU A 124 -3.14 6.65 -1.96
C LEU A 124 -3.30 7.42 -3.27
N ALA A 125 -2.66 7.00 -4.37
CA ALA A 125 -2.83 7.62 -5.68
C ALA A 125 -4.29 7.55 -6.18
N CYS A 126 -5.02 6.51 -5.79
CA CYS A 126 -6.47 6.38 -6.04
C CYS A 126 -7.35 7.12 -5.00
N GLY A 127 -6.76 7.89 -4.10
CA GLY A 127 -7.48 8.62 -3.06
C GLY A 127 -8.02 7.73 -1.94
N THR A 128 -7.47 6.56 -1.73
CA THR A 128 -7.95 5.61 -0.71
C THR A 128 -7.01 5.63 0.48
N PRO A 129 -7.50 5.98 1.69
CA PRO A 129 -6.70 6.05 2.90
C PRO A 129 -6.21 4.67 3.33
N VAL A 130 -5.08 4.63 4.03
CA VAL A 130 -4.40 3.39 4.44
C VAL A 130 -4.56 3.13 5.94
N ALA A 131 -4.99 1.93 6.30
CA ALA A 131 -4.95 1.40 7.66
C ALA A 131 -3.90 0.29 7.76
N ALA A 132 -2.95 0.39 8.69
CA ALA A 132 -1.86 -0.57 8.80
C ALA A 132 -1.34 -0.73 10.22
N PHE A 133 -0.50 -1.77 10.43
CA PHE A 133 0.30 -1.89 11.65
C PHE A 133 1.46 -0.89 11.64
N PRO A 134 1.92 -0.41 12.83
CA PRO A 134 3.01 0.56 12.96
C PRO A 134 4.40 -0.10 12.83
N VAL A 135 4.66 -0.72 11.69
CA VAL A 135 5.91 -1.42 11.36
C VAL A 135 6.71 -0.64 10.29
N PRO A 136 7.99 -0.97 10.05
CA PRO A 136 8.74 -0.43 8.91
C PRO A 136 7.96 -0.63 7.60
N GLY A 137 8.11 0.28 6.65
CA GLY A 137 7.28 0.32 5.44
C GLY A 137 6.07 1.22 5.66
N PRO A 138 5.00 0.80 6.35
CA PRO A 138 3.90 1.69 6.71
C PRO A 138 4.32 2.98 7.41
N ARG A 139 5.24 2.92 8.38
CA ARG A 139 5.77 4.12 9.06
C ARG A 139 6.53 5.10 8.14
N ASP A 140 7.06 4.62 7.03
CA ASP A 140 7.78 5.45 6.07
C ASP A 140 6.84 6.13 5.06
N ILE A 141 5.58 5.66 4.91
CA ILE A 141 4.62 6.09 3.89
C ILE A 141 3.40 6.77 4.51
N VAL A 142 2.81 6.16 5.55
CA VAL A 142 1.52 6.58 6.09
C VAL A 142 1.70 7.70 7.12
N THR A 143 1.11 8.86 6.83
CA THR A 143 0.98 9.99 7.76
C THR A 143 -0.45 10.08 8.27
N GLU A 144 -0.69 10.83 9.34
CA GLU A 144 -2.04 11.05 9.91
C GLU A 144 -3.03 11.69 8.94
N GLN A 145 -2.55 12.34 7.87
CA GLN A 145 -3.37 12.97 6.83
C GLN A 145 -3.92 11.98 5.82
N VAL A 146 -3.24 10.82 5.64
CA VAL A 146 -3.53 9.88 4.55
C VAL A 146 -3.82 8.46 5.04
N GLY A 147 -3.86 8.26 6.36
CA GLY A 147 -4.15 6.96 6.94
C GLY A 147 -3.87 6.91 8.43
N ALA A 148 -3.92 5.70 8.98
CA ALA A 148 -3.68 5.48 10.39
C ALA A 148 -2.88 4.20 10.66
N LEU A 149 -2.02 4.27 11.67
CA LEU A 149 -1.20 3.17 12.14
C LEU A 149 -1.60 2.78 13.57
N SER A 150 -1.93 1.52 13.80
CA SER A 150 -2.26 1.01 15.14
C SER A 150 -1.92 -0.48 15.27
N GLU A 151 -1.55 -0.93 16.47
CA GLU A 151 -1.43 -2.37 16.78
C GLU A 151 -2.80 -3.08 16.76
N ASN A 152 -3.90 -2.33 16.77
CA ASN A 152 -5.26 -2.81 16.58
C ASN A 152 -5.79 -2.31 15.23
N LEU A 153 -6.05 -3.24 14.28
CA LEU A 153 -6.51 -2.89 12.93
C LEU A 153 -7.87 -2.20 12.93
N ASP A 154 -8.79 -2.56 13.83
CA ASP A 154 -10.11 -1.90 13.90
C ASP A 154 -9.96 -0.41 14.21
N ARG A 155 -9.02 -0.06 15.12
CA ARG A 155 -8.69 1.34 15.41
C ARG A 155 -8.02 2.04 14.24
N ALA A 156 -7.12 1.35 13.54
CA ALA A 156 -6.49 1.90 12.34
C ALA A 156 -7.52 2.16 11.24
N ILE A 157 -8.44 1.21 10.99
CA ILE A 157 -9.52 1.35 10.01
C ILE A 157 -10.43 2.51 10.40
N ALA A 158 -10.91 2.55 11.65
CA ALA A 158 -11.77 3.61 12.16
C ALA A 158 -11.15 5.00 11.94
N ALA A 159 -9.87 5.17 12.27
CA ALA A 159 -9.18 6.44 12.12
C ALA A 159 -8.90 6.79 10.65
N ALA A 160 -8.49 5.83 9.83
CA ALA A 160 -8.21 6.04 8.41
C ALA A 160 -9.46 6.51 7.63
N LEU A 161 -10.64 6.03 7.98
CA LEU A 161 -11.91 6.43 7.35
C LEU A 161 -12.25 7.92 7.51
N PHE A 162 -11.60 8.65 8.43
CA PHE A 162 -11.74 10.11 8.56
C PHE A 162 -10.79 10.90 7.67
N CYS A 163 -9.83 10.25 7.02
CA CYS A 163 -8.91 10.95 6.13
C CYS A 163 -9.63 11.43 4.87
N ASP A 164 -9.30 12.65 4.44
CA ASP A 164 -9.82 13.22 3.20
C ASP A 164 -9.23 12.52 1.98
N ARG A 165 -10.08 12.01 1.10
CA ARG A 165 -9.67 11.26 -0.11
C ARG A 165 -8.84 12.10 -1.07
N LYS A 166 -9.16 13.41 -1.18
CA LYS A 166 -8.37 14.32 -2.02
C LYS A 166 -6.96 14.48 -1.47
N SER A 167 -6.83 14.65 -0.16
CA SER A 167 -5.52 14.71 0.51
C SER A 167 -4.71 13.42 0.30
N CYS A 168 -5.37 12.25 0.33
CA CYS A 168 -4.72 10.98 0.01
C CYS A 168 -4.19 10.96 -1.44
N ALA A 169 -5.00 11.39 -2.41
CA ALA A 169 -4.63 11.44 -3.82
C ALA A 169 -3.48 12.43 -4.08
N ASP A 170 -3.57 13.64 -3.52
CA ASP A 170 -2.53 14.66 -3.65
C ASP A 170 -1.19 14.15 -3.07
N TYR A 171 -1.22 13.45 -1.94
CA TYR A 171 -0.04 12.83 -1.35
C TYR A 171 0.49 11.68 -2.21
N GLY A 172 -0.40 10.79 -2.70
CA GLY A 172 -0.08 9.67 -3.57
C GLY A 172 0.57 10.12 -4.88
N ALA A 173 0.15 11.26 -5.44
CA ALA A 173 0.73 11.85 -6.65
C ALA A 173 2.22 12.20 -6.51
N GLY A 174 2.71 12.40 -5.27
CA GLY A 174 4.14 12.59 -4.99
C GLY A 174 5.00 11.36 -5.29
N PHE A 175 4.40 10.18 -5.42
CA PHE A 175 5.11 8.92 -5.73
C PHE A 175 5.10 8.58 -7.22
N SER A 176 5.21 9.58 -8.11
CA SER A 176 5.32 9.31 -9.55
C SER A 176 6.64 8.61 -9.91
N TRP A 177 6.68 7.89 -11.02
CA TRP A 177 7.93 7.35 -11.58
C TRP A 177 8.96 8.45 -11.86
N SER A 178 8.51 9.63 -12.31
CA SER A 178 9.39 10.79 -12.53
C SER A 178 10.04 11.26 -11.23
N ALA A 179 9.26 11.39 -10.15
CA ALA A 179 9.78 11.76 -8.83
C ALA A 179 10.77 10.72 -8.29
N ALA A 180 10.43 9.43 -8.40
CA ALA A 180 11.32 8.35 -7.98
C ALA A 180 12.63 8.31 -8.76
N THR A 181 12.59 8.53 -10.08
CA THR A 181 13.76 8.63 -10.94
C THR A 181 14.62 9.84 -10.58
N GLY A 182 14.00 11.00 -10.35
CA GLY A 182 14.69 12.21 -9.89
C GLY A 182 15.44 11.99 -8.57
N GLN A 183 14.80 11.34 -7.60
CA GLN A 183 15.43 10.96 -6.33
C GLN A 183 16.62 10.02 -6.56
N PHE A 184 16.49 9.00 -7.42
CA PHE A 184 17.59 8.10 -7.73
C PHE A 184 18.77 8.84 -8.34
N LEU A 185 18.54 9.66 -9.38
CA LEU A 185 19.58 10.42 -10.06
C LEU A 185 20.30 11.41 -9.11
N ALA A 186 19.56 12.04 -8.21
CA ALA A 186 20.13 12.93 -7.20
C ALA A 186 21.05 12.22 -6.18
N GLY A 187 20.90 10.90 -6.04
CA GLY A 187 21.75 10.07 -5.18
C GLY A 187 23.02 9.54 -5.87
N LEU A 188 23.15 9.71 -7.18
CA LEU A 188 24.32 9.26 -7.91
C LEU A 188 25.48 10.25 -7.69
N ALA A 189 26.62 9.75 -7.25
CA ALA A 189 27.87 10.51 -7.21
C ALA A 189 28.59 10.36 -8.55
N ALA A 190 29.16 11.45 -9.05
CA ALA A 190 30.10 11.37 -10.16
C ALA A 190 31.35 10.60 -9.71
N LEU A 191 31.79 9.63 -10.52
CA LEU A 191 33.09 9.00 -10.32
C LEU A 191 34.16 9.93 -10.86
N GLU A 192 35.10 10.36 -9.98
CA GLU A 192 36.31 11.07 -10.42
C GLU A 192 37.13 10.10 -11.28
N PRO A 193 37.68 10.57 -12.44
CA PRO A 193 38.49 9.73 -13.34
C PRO A 193 39.68 9.05 -12.69
N GLU A 194 40.23 9.63 -11.62
CA GLU A 194 41.40 9.13 -10.87
C GLU A 194 41.06 7.97 -9.91
N ALA A 195 39.75 7.70 -9.68
CA ALA A 195 39.30 6.66 -8.76
C ALA A 195 39.19 5.26 -9.42
N LEU A 196 39.43 5.14 -10.71
CA LEU A 196 39.44 3.86 -11.40
C LEU A 196 40.83 3.23 -11.22
N PRO A 197 40.96 2.02 -10.61
CA PRO A 197 42.23 1.33 -10.56
C PRO A 197 42.68 1.07 -12.02
N SER A 198 43.90 1.47 -12.32
CA SER A 198 44.54 1.09 -13.60
C SER A 198 44.56 -0.43 -13.71
N ALA A 199 44.03 -0.96 -14.81
CA ALA A 199 44.01 -2.37 -15.16
C ALA A 199 45.42 -3.00 -15.23
#